data_1ee9255dca265ac60762a16dcfc9d5dc
#
_entry.id   1ee9255dca265ac60762a16dcfc9d5dc
#
_cell.length_a   1.000
_cell.length_b   1.000
_cell.length_c   1.000
_cell.angle_alpha   90.00
_cell.angle_beta   90.00
_cell.angle_gamma   90.00
#
_symmetry.space_group_name_H-M   'P 1'
#
loop_
_entity.id
_entity.type
_entity.pdbx_description
1 polymer ?
#
loop_
_entity_poly.entity_id
_entity_poly.type
_entity_poly.pdbx_seq_one_letter_code
_entity_poly.pdbx_strand_id
1 'polypeptide(L)'
;MQFRKTLATALVAIVPLFGGQAAGQERVITVSSTTSTEQSGLFGYILPLFEKESGIKVRVVALGTGQALDTARRGDADVAFVHDKAAEEKFVAEGYGVERREVMYNDFVLVGPKADPAKAAGKDILEALRRIAAVDMANRPPFVSRGDKSGTHAAELRYWKAAGVDLDKAKGPWYRDTGSGMGPALNTAASM
;
A
#
# COMPACT_ATOMS: atom_id res chain seq x y z
N MET A 1 -4.16 73.60 -63.62
CA MET A 1 -3.08 72.85 -62.95
C MET A 1 -3.52 72.63 -61.51
N GLN A 2 -4.11 71.45 -61.26
CA GLN A 2 -4.69 71.13 -59.92
C GLN A 2 -3.78 70.13 -59.22
N PHE A 3 -3.23 70.51 -58.05
CA PHE A 3 -2.47 69.63 -57.14
C PHE A 3 -3.43 68.85 -56.30
N ARG A 4 -3.51 67.56 -56.47
CA ARG A 4 -4.19 66.63 -55.58
C ARG A 4 -3.25 66.32 -54.42
N LYS A 5 -3.60 66.73 -53.24
CA LYS A 5 -2.95 66.30 -51.97
C LYS A 5 -3.54 64.96 -51.55
N THR A 6 -2.72 63.91 -51.60
CA THR A 6 -3.07 62.58 -51.02
C THR A 6 -2.75 62.57 -49.58
N LEU A 7 -3.78 62.40 -48.72
CA LEU A 7 -3.64 62.19 -47.29
C LEU A 7 -3.39 60.68 -47.04
N ALA A 8 -2.23 60.33 -46.55
CA ALA A 8 -1.91 58.96 -46.12
C ALA A 8 -2.35 58.77 -44.66
N THR A 9 -3.41 58.00 -44.43
CA THR A 9 -3.88 57.64 -43.12
C THR A 9 -3.04 56.44 -42.61
N ALA A 10 -2.20 56.67 -41.61
CA ALA A 10 -1.44 55.61 -40.95
C ALA A 10 -2.37 54.86 -39.97
N LEU A 11 -2.67 53.61 -40.25
CA LEU A 11 -3.42 52.73 -39.38
C LEU A 11 -2.47 52.12 -38.34
N VAL A 12 -2.52 52.62 -37.10
CA VAL A 12 -1.76 52.03 -35.97
C VAL A 12 -2.55 50.80 -35.47
N ALA A 13 -2.05 49.63 -35.81
CA ALA A 13 -2.58 48.37 -35.28
C ALA A 13 -2.10 48.19 -33.83
N ILE A 14 -3.00 48.38 -32.89
CA ILE A 14 -2.78 47.98 -31.46
C ILE A 14 -2.90 46.45 -31.36
N VAL A 15 -1.77 45.75 -31.24
CA VAL A 15 -1.74 44.33 -30.92
C VAL A 15 -1.90 44.19 -29.42
N PRO A 16 -3.01 43.59 -28.92
CA PRO A 16 -3.12 43.31 -27.51
C PRO A 16 -2.12 42.23 -27.16
N LEU A 17 -1.12 42.55 -26.32
CA LEU A 17 -0.31 41.56 -25.63
C LEU A 17 -1.21 40.82 -24.65
N PHE A 18 -1.81 39.73 -25.09
CA PHE A 18 -2.31 38.72 -24.15
C PHE A 18 -1.11 38.10 -23.43
N GLY A 19 -0.76 38.65 -22.28
CA GLY A 19 0.11 37.98 -21.32
C GLY A 19 -0.57 36.69 -20.86
N GLY A 20 -0.36 35.60 -21.61
CA GLY A 20 -0.74 34.27 -21.16
C GLY A 20 0.02 34.00 -19.87
N GLN A 21 -0.69 34.05 -18.74
CA GLN A 21 -0.19 33.41 -17.53
C GLN A 21 0.02 31.95 -17.90
N ALA A 22 1.27 31.54 -18.07
CA ALA A 22 1.63 30.13 -18.10
C ALA A 22 1.18 29.56 -16.75
N ALA A 23 -0.02 29.00 -16.69
CA ALA A 23 -0.45 28.20 -15.55
C ALA A 23 0.61 27.10 -15.44
N GLY A 24 1.45 27.21 -14.39
CA GLY A 24 2.50 26.22 -14.16
C GLY A 24 1.86 24.86 -14.15
N GLN A 25 2.31 23.98 -15.03
CA GLN A 25 1.80 22.63 -15.13
C GLN A 25 1.94 21.97 -13.75
N GLU A 26 0.81 21.59 -13.15
CA GLU A 26 0.77 20.95 -11.84
C GLU A 26 1.62 19.67 -11.89
N ARG A 27 2.65 19.62 -11.07
CA ARG A 27 3.50 18.42 -10.98
C ARG A 27 2.79 17.40 -10.09
N VAL A 28 2.50 16.23 -10.67
CA VAL A 28 1.81 15.13 -9.97
C VAL A 28 2.65 13.87 -10.08
N ILE A 29 2.79 13.16 -8.98
CA ILE A 29 3.33 11.80 -8.95
C ILE A 29 2.27 10.83 -8.45
N THR A 30 2.27 9.62 -9.01
CA THR A 30 1.38 8.54 -8.60
C THR A 30 2.14 7.55 -7.72
N VAL A 31 1.61 7.28 -6.54
CA VAL A 31 2.14 6.31 -5.59
C VAL A 31 1.20 5.11 -5.53
N SER A 32 1.63 3.94 -5.97
CA SER A 32 0.92 2.70 -5.69
C SER A 32 1.28 2.19 -4.31
N SER A 33 0.29 1.91 -3.49
CA SER A 33 0.49 1.51 -2.09
C SER A 33 -0.55 0.48 -1.65
N THR A 34 -0.56 0.20 -0.35
CA THR A 34 -1.48 -0.78 0.21
C THR A 34 -2.63 -0.13 0.95
N THR A 35 -3.80 -0.76 0.90
CA THR A 35 -4.97 -0.37 1.69
C THR A 35 -4.66 -0.25 3.17
N SER A 36 -3.81 -1.12 3.72
CA SER A 36 -3.42 -1.05 5.12
C SER A 36 -2.59 0.19 5.44
N THR A 37 -1.70 0.61 4.53
CA THR A 37 -0.93 1.85 4.68
C THR A 37 -1.85 3.08 4.61
N GLU A 38 -2.77 3.11 3.66
CA GLU A 38 -3.75 4.20 3.56
C GLU A 38 -4.64 4.29 4.79
N GLN A 39 -5.20 3.16 5.24
CA GLN A 39 -6.07 3.08 6.41
C GLN A 39 -5.36 3.40 7.73
N SER A 40 -4.04 3.34 7.78
CA SER A 40 -3.27 3.76 8.96
C SER A 40 -3.33 5.26 9.23
N GLY A 41 -3.77 6.06 8.25
CA GLY A 41 -3.77 7.52 8.31
C GLY A 41 -2.43 8.17 7.96
N LEU A 42 -1.38 7.37 7.67
CA LEU A 42 -0.03 7.88 7.38
C LEU A 42 -0.05 8.90 6.24
N PHE A 43 -0.68 8.56 5.12
CA PHE A 43 -0.72 9.44 3.96
C PHE A 43 -1.48 10.74 4.23
N GLY A 44 -2.56 10.68 4.99
CA GLY A 44 -3.30 11.87 5.42
C GLY A 44 -2.46 12.85 6.24
N TYR A 45 -1.44 12.35 6.92
CA TYR A 45 -0.52 13.17 7.71
C TYR A 45 0.68 13.67 6.91
N ILE A 46 1.38 12.79 6.18
CA ILE A 46 2.67 13.16 5.54
C ILE A 46 2.51 13.87 4.20
N LEU A 47 1.50 13.50 3.38
CA LEU A 47 1.39 14.05 2.03
C LEU A 47 1.10 15.56 1.99
N PRO A 48 0.25 16.14 2.84
CA PRO A 48 0.07 17.60 2.87
C PRO A 48 1.35 18.35 3.20
N LEU A 49 2.23 17.79 4.05
CA LEU A 49 3.52 18.37 4.37
C LEU A 49 4.46 18.34 3.17
N PHE A 50 4.55 17.20 2.50
CA PHE A 50 5.35 17.03 1.29
C PHE A 50 4.88 17.95 0.14
N GLU A 51 3.57 18.00 -0.10
CA GLU A 51 2.99 18.85 -1.14
C GLU A 51 3.27 20.32 -0.89
N LYS A 52 3.14 20.77 0.37
CA LYS A 52 3.44 22.15 0.78
C LYS A 52 4.91 22.51 0.55
N GLU A 53 5.83 21.59 0.84
CA GLU A 53 7.27 21.81 0.73
C GLU A 53 7.77 21.73 -0.72
N SER A 54 7.30 20.72 -1.46
CA SER A 54 7.82 20.41 -2.80
C SER A 54 7.03 21.07 -3.94
N GLY A 55 5.78 21.44 -3.71
CA GLY A 55 4.84 21.84 -4.76
C GLY A 55 4.47 20.69 -5.69
N ILE A 56 4.66 19.43 -5.28
CA ILE A 56 4.32 18.23 -6.05
C ILE A 56 3.10 17.58 -5.40
N LYS A 57 2.03 17.40 -6.17
CA LYS A 57 0.88 16.63 -5.72
C LYS A 57 1.15 15.13 -5.76
N VAL A 58 0.64 14.43 -4.77
CA VAL A 58 0.76 12.96 -4.68
C VAL A 58 -0.62 12.33 -4.82
N ARG A 59 -0.76 11.49 -5.83
CA ARG A 59 -1.94 10.64 -6.02
C ARG A 59 -1.65 9.24 -5.49
N VAL A 60 -2.37 8.80 -4.48
CA VAL A 60 -2.25 7.45 -3.93
C VAL A 60 -3.26 6.52 -4.58
N VAL A 61 -2.78 5.34 -5.00
CA VAL A 61 -3.61 4.21 -5.46
C VAL A 61 -3.40 3.07 -4.48
N ALA A 62 -4.34 2.87 -3.57
CA ALA A 62 -4.25 1.89 -2.49
C ALA A 62 -4.91 0.56 -2.90
N LEU A 63 -4.12 -0.51 -2.90
CA LEU A 63 -4.48 -1.85 -3.39
C LEU A 63 -3.95 -2.93 -2.43
N GLY A 64 -4.03 -4.19 -2.81
CA GLY A 64 -3.21 -5.25 -2.19
C GLY A 64 -1.74 -5.15 -2.66
N THR A 65 -0.78 -5.64 -1.86
CA THR A 65 0.67 -5.53 -2.18
C THR A 65 1.01 -6.02 -3.59
N GLY A 66 0.50 -7.18 -4.01
CA GLY A 66 0.74 -7.72 -5.35
C GLY A 66 0.19 -6.81 -6.45
N GLN A 67 -1.03 -6.31 -6.27
CA GLN A 67 -1.66 -5.40 -7.24
C GLN A 67 -0.96 -4.04 -7.29
N ALA A 68 -0.47 -3.53 -6.15
CA ALA A 68 0.30 -2.29 -6.10
C ALA A 68 1.61 -2.41 -6.90
N LEU A 69 2.34 -3.53 -6.72
CA LEU A 69 3.54 -3.82 -7.49
C LEU A 69 3.23 -4.05 -8.98
N ASP A 70 2.11 -4.71 -9.31
CA ASP A 70 1.68 -4.88 -10.70
C ASP A 70 1.33 -3.54 -11.37
N THR A 71 0.73 -2.61 -10.63
CA THR A 71 0.47 -1.24 -11.11
C THR A 71 1.77 -0.52 -11.45
N ALA A 72 2.76 -0.59 -10.57
CA ALA A 72 4.09 0.00 -10.83
C ALA A 72 4.82 -0.72 -11.98
N ARG A 73 4.69 -2.07 -12.09
CA ARG A 73 5.30 -2.85 -13.18
C ARG A 73 4.79 -2.42 -14.56
N ARG A 74 3.53 -2.01 -14.67
CA ARG A 74 2.97 -1.50 -15.92
C ARG A 74 3.34 -0.04 -16.23
N GLY A 75 4.02 0.65 -15.30
CA GLY A 75 4.32 2.07 -15.42
C GLY A 75 3.14 2.99 -15.06
N ASP A 76 2.10 2.46 -14.42
CA ASP A 76 0.92 3.23 -13.99
C ASP A 76 1.16 3.97 -12.65
N ALA A 77 2.34 3.81 -12.05
CA ALA A 77 2.78 4.52 -10.86
C ALA A 77 4.28 4.86 -10.94
N ASP A 78 4.64 6.02 -10.41
CA ASP A 78 6.01 6.51 -10.33
C ASP A 78 6.77 5.91 -9.15
N VAL A 79 6.04 5.57 -8.08
CA VAL A 79 6.58 5.02 -6.84
C VAL A 79 5.70 3.88 -6.33
N ALA A 80 6.30 2.77 -5.93
CA ALA A 80 5.64 1.73 -5.15
C ALA A 80 6.01 1.89 -3.68
N PHE A 81 5.03 2.16 -2.81
CA PHE A 81 5.20 2.29 -1.37
C PHE A 81 4.49 1.14 -0.68
N VAL A 82 5.21 0.06 -0.48
CA VAL A 82 4.68 -1.23 0.02
C VAL A 82 5.50 -1.74 1.19
N HIS A 83 5.17 -2.89 1.76
CA HIS A 83 5.79 -3.42 2.97
C HIS A 83 6.02 -4.94 2.93
N ASP A 84 6.38 -5.47 1.76
CA ASP A 84 6.81 -6.86 1.60
C ASP A 84 8.23 -6.89 0.99
N LYS A 85 9.24 -6.95 1.86
CA LYS A 85 10.65 -6.89 1.48
C LYS A 85 11.01 -7.89 0.37
N ALA A 86 10.54 -9.13 0.47
CA ALA A 86 10.86 -10.16 -0.51
C ALA A 86 10.27 -9.85 -1.89
N ALA A 87 9.02 -9.34 -1.93
CA ALA A 87 8.38 -8.92 -3.16
C ALA A 87 9.03 -7.67 -3.76
N GLU A 88 9.44 -6.72 -2.91
CA GLU A 88 10.16 -5.50 -3.32
C GLU A 88 11.54 -5.81 -3.91
N GLU A 89 12.32 -6.67 -3.26
CA GLU A 89 13.63 -7.12 -3.75
C GLU A 89 13.50 -7.83 -5.10
N LYS A 90 12.51 -8.69 -5.24
CA LYS A 90 12.21 -9.37 -6.51
C LYS A 90 11.83 -8.37 -7.60
N PHE A 91 10.99 -7.38 -7.29
CA PHE A 91 10.56 -6.34 -8.23
C PHE A 91 11.73 -5.55 -8.81
N VAL A 92 12.70 -5.19 -7.97
CA VAL A 92 13.93 -4.50 -8.41
C VAL A 92 14.84 -5.44 -9.18
N ALA A 93 15.03 -6.69 -8.73
CA ALA A 93 15.87 -7.68 -9.42
C ALA A 93 15.34 -8.02 -10.83
N GLU A 94 14.03 -7.96 -11.05
CA GLU A 94 13.39 -8.12 -12.34
C GLU A 94 13.47 -6.88 -13.24
N GLY A 95 14.07 -5.78 -12.76
CA GLY A 95 14.29 -4.55 -13.53
C GLY A 95 13.09 -3.59 -13.59
N TYR A 96 12.06 -3.81 -12.78
CA TYR A 96 10.88 -2.93 -12.74
C TYR A 96 11.04 -1.73 -11.81
N GLY A 97 12.01 -1.77 -10.90
CA GLY A 97 12.36 -0.67 -10.01
C GLY A 97 13.83 -0.30 -10.14
N VAL A 98 14.15 0.99 -10.04
CA VAL A 98 15.53 1.48 -10.09
C VAL A 98 16.26 1.29 -8.77
N GLU A 99 15.56 1.40 -7.65
CA GLU A 99 16.13 1.34 -6.31
C GLU A 99 15.05 0.97 -5.29
N ARG A 100 15.44 0.18 -4.28
CA ARG A 100 14.66 -0.07 -3.07
C ARG A 100 15.24 0.72 -1.90
N ARG A 101 14.38 1.50 -1.23
CA ARG A 101 14.76 2.25 -0.02
C ARG A 101 13.94 1.80 1.18
N GLU A 102 14.60 1.58 2.29
CA GLU A 102 13.92 1.36 3.57
C GLU A 102 13.50 2.72 4.14
N VAL A 103 12.19 2.90 4.33
CA VAL A 103 11.60 4.15 4.82
C VAL A 103 11.27 4.04 6.30
N MET A 104 10.64 2.93 6.70
CA MET A 104 10.25 2.62 8.07
C MET A 104 10.08 1.11 8.21
N TYR A 105 9.93 0.65 9.44
CA TYR A 105 9.52 -0.72 9.74
C TYR A 105 8.15 -0.72 10.42
N ASN A 106 7.46 -1.85 10.35
CA ASN A 106 6.33 -2.18 11.20
C ASN A 106 6.42 -3.65 11.59
N ASP A 107 5.85 -3.99 12.73
CA ASP A 107 5.86 -5.36 13.22
C ASP A 107 4.54 -6.06 12.92
N PHE A 108 4.64 -7.37 12.65
CA PHE A 108 3.49 -8.26 12.69
C PHE A 108 3.35 -8.81 14.10
N VAL A 109 2.14 -8.79 14.62
CA VAL A 109 1.84 -9.31 15.96
C VAL A 109 0.74 -10.36 15.88
N LEU A 110 0.85 -11.38 16.70
CA LEU A 110 -0.22 -12.32 16.98
C LEU A 110 -0.95 -11.83 18.24
N VAL A 111 -2.24 -11.61 18.14
CA VAL A 111 -3.08 -11.21 19.29
C VAL A 111 -4.08 -12.31 19.60
N GLY A 112 -4.44 -12.44 20.87
CA GLY A 112 -5.37 -13.47 21.33
C GLY A 112 -5.92 -13.17 22.72
N PRO A 113 -6.78 -14.04 23.27
CA PRO A 113 -7.37 -13.86 24.58
C PRO A 113 -6.31 -13.96 25.69
N LYS A 114 -6.52 -13.22 26.80
CA LYS A 114 -5.61 -13.25 27.95
C LYS A 114 -5.42 -14.66 28.56
N ALA A 115 -6.41 -15.52 28.39
CA ALA A 115 -6.35 -16.91 28.87
C ALA A 115 -5.32 -17.78 28.16
N ASP A 116 -4.89 -17.36 26.96
CA ASP A 116 -3.88 -18.03 26.14
C ASP A 116 -4.01 -19.57 26.10
N PRO A 117 -5.11 -20.11 25.59
CA PRO A 117 -5.40 -21.53 25.64
C PRO A 117 -4.36 -22.41 24.93
N ALA A 118 -3.64 -21.84 23.94
CA ALA A 118 -2.57 -22.53 23.23
C ALA A 118 -1.19 -22.30 23.87
N LYS A 119 -1.07 -21.49 24.94
CA LYS A 119 0.20 -21.06 25.53
C LYS A 119 1.14 -20.44 24.48
N ALA A 120 0.56 -19.64 23.58
CA ALA A 120 1.22 -19.07 22.42
C ALA A 120 1.91 -17.72 22.72
N ALA A 121 1.69 -17.15 23.90
CA ALA A 121 2.32 -15.90 24.31
C ALA A 121 3.86 -16.02 24.30
N GLY A 122 4.53 -14.99 23.78
CA GLY A 122 5.99 -14.94 23.68
C GLY A 122 6.47 -14.00 22.59
N LYS A 123 7.77 -14.08 22.30
CA LYS A 123 8.43 -13.27 21.27
C LYS A 123 8.76 -14.06 19.98
N ASP A 124 8.56 -15.36 20.00
CA ASP A 124 8.83 -16.26 18.87
C ASP A 124 7.51 -16.63 18.19
N ILE A 125 7.26 -16.01 17.05
CA ILE A 125 6.04 -16.25 16.26
C ILE A 125 5.97 -17.70 15.74
N LEU A 126 7.09 -18.31 15.38
CA LEU A 126 7.11 -19.67 14.85
C LEU A 126 6.75 -20.67 15.94
N GLU A 127 7.27 -20.47 17.14
CA GLU A 127 6.90 -21.28 18.30
C GLU A 127 5.43 -21.10 18.69
N ALA A 128 4.92 -19.87 18.67
CA ALA A 128 3.52 -19.58 18.92
C ALA A 128 2.60 -20.33 17.93
N LEU A 129 2.93 -20.30 16.65
CA LEU A 129 2.18 -20.99 15.61
C LEU A 129 2.24 -22.53 15.78
N ARG A 130 3.42 -23.10 16.13
CA ARG A 130 3.54 -24.53 16.43
C ARG A 130 2.65 -24.94 17.60
N ARG A 131 2.63 -24.15 18.68
CA ARG A 131 1.78 -24.42 19.84
C ARG A 131 0.30 -24.40 19.50
N ILE A 132 -0.14 -23.41 18.72
CA ILE A 132 -1.52 -23.37 18.22
C ILE A 132 -1.85 -24.63 17.40
N ALA A 133 -0.97 -25.01 16.47
CA ALA A 133 -1.17 -26.18 15.63
C ALA A 133 -1.11 -27.50 16.39
N ALA A 134 -0.37 -27.58 17.50
CA ALA A 134 -0.22 -28.77 18.32
C ALA A 134 -1.42 -29.03 19.25
N VAL A 135 -2.29 -28.04 19.50
CA VAL A 135 -3.52 -28.28 20.25
C VAL A 135 -4.39 -29.28 19.51
N ASP A 136 -4.94 -30.23 20.25
CA ASP A 136 -5.90 -31.21 19.69
C ASP A 136 -7.02 -30.51 18.93
N MET A 137 -7.41 -31.07 17.79
CA MET A 137 -8.35 -30.44 16.83
C MET A 137 -9.68 -30.03 17.49
N ALA A 138 -10.17 -30.85 18.43
CA ALA A 138 -11.42 -30.58 19.14
C ALA A 138 -11.35 -29.35 20.09
N ASN A 139 -10.15 -29.05 20.57
CA ASN A 139 -9.89 -28.00 21.56
C ASN A 139 -9.06 -26.84 20.98
N ARG A 140 -8.68 -26.93 19.72
CA ARG A 140 -7.83 -25.93 19.06
C ARG A 140 -8.56 -24.58 18.98
N PRO A 141 -7.95 -23.50 19.52
CA PRO A 141 -8.55 -22.19 19.42
C PRO A 141 -8.68 -21.76 17.97
N PRO A 142 -9.75 -21.03 17.59
CA PRO A 142 -9.88 -20.50 16.26
C PRO A 142 -8.75 -19.50 15.96
N PHE A 143 -8.18 -19.64 14.78
CA PHE A 143 -7.21 -18.71 14.23
C PHE A 143 -7.86 -17.91 13.09
N VAL A 144 -7.83 -16.59 13.19
CA VAL A 144 -8.44 -15.70 12.21
C VAL A 144 -7.36 -15.18 11.26
N SER A 145 -7.46 -15.58 10.01
CA SER A 145 -6.64 -15.08 8.90
C SER A 145 -7.39 -14.00 8.13
N ARG A 146 -6.65 -13.06 7.57
CA ARG A 146 -7.24 -12.12 6.61
C ARG A 146 -7.74 -12.82 5.35
N GLY A 147 -7.04 -13.81 4.82
CA GLY A 147 -7.45 -14.58 3.64
C GLY A 147 -7.60 -13.76 2.36
N ASP A 148 -7.11 -12.52 2.31
CA ASP A 148 -7.38 -11.49 1.28
C ASP A 148 -6.22 -11.25 0.30
N LYS A 149 -5.21 -12.11 0.31
CA LYS A 149 -3.97 -11.98 -0.51
C LYS A 149 -3.19 -10.68 -0.26
N SER A 150 -3.41 -10.01 0.88
CA SER A 150 -2.62 -8.86 1.31
C SER A 150 -1.20 -9.24 1.72
N GLY A 151 -0.33 -8.24 1.94
CA GLY A 151 1.00 -8.46 2.50
C GLY A 151 0.97 -9.13 3.87
N THR A 152 -0.03 -8.81 4.72
CA THR A 152 -0.24 -9.48 6.00
C THR A 152 -0.57 -10.95 5.82
N HIS A 153 -1.49 -11.29 4.92
CA HIS A 153 -1.83 -12.69 4.63
C HIS A 153 -0.62 -13.44 4.04
N ALA A 154 0.12 -12.81 3.13
CA ALA A 154 1.33 -13.43 2.57
C ALA A 154 2.40 -13.68 3.65
N ALA A 155 2.60 -12.76 4.60
CA ALA A 155 3.51 -12.93 5.72
C ALA A 155 3.05 -14.07 6.65
N GLU A 156 1.76 -14.12 6.98
CA GLU A 156 1.16 -15.19 7.78
C GLU A 156 1.45 -16.58 7.17
N LEU A 157 1.19 -16.75 5.88
CA LEU A 157 1.43 -18.02 5.18
C LEU A 157 2.91 -18.43 5.22
N ARG A 158 3.83 -17.46 5.08
CA ARG A 158 5.27 -17.71 5.24
C ARG A 158 5.62 -18.17 6.66
N TYR A 159 5.03 -17.58 7.68
CA TYR A 159 5.26 -17.96 9.08
C TYR A 159 4.74 -19.38 9.38
N TRP A 160 3.54 -19.74 8.90
CA TRP A 160 3.01 -21.09 9.03
C TRP A 160 3.95 -22.12 8.38
N LYS A 161 4.40 -21.84 7.15
CA LYS A 161 5.36 -22.67 6.45
C LYS A 161 6.70 -22.79 7.20
N ALA A 162 7.24 -21.69 7.71
CA ALA A 162 8.48 -21.67 8.49
C ALA A 162 8.33 -22.39 9.85
N ALA A 163 7.14 -22.38 10.43
CA ALA A 163 6.80 -23.16 11.62
C ALA A 163 6.70 -24.68 11.35
N GLY A 164 6.76 -25.11 10.08
CA GLY A 164 6.62 -26.50 9.69
C GLY A 164 5.16 -26.97 9.63
N VAL A 165 4.20 -26.05 9.61
CA VAL A 165 2.76 -26.37 9.54
C VAL A 165 2.29 -26.27 8.09
N ASP A 166 1.91 -27.41 7.54
CA ASP A 166 1.30 -27.52 6.22
C ASP A 166 -0.20 -27.17 6.33
N LEU A 167 -0.56 -25.92 6.01
CA LEU A 167 -1.94 -25.47 6.11
C LEU A 167 -2.89 -26.21 5.17
N ASP A 168 -2.44 -26.71 4.02
CA ASP A 168 -3.30 -27.43 3.10
C ASP A 168 -3.82 -28.74 3.71
N LYS A 169 -3.04 -29.31 4.64
CA LYS A 169 -3.41 -30.52 5.41
C LYS A 169 -4.00 -30.18 6.78
N ALA A 170 -3.54 -29.09 7.40
CA ALA A 170 -3.89 -28.74 8.76
C ALA A 170 -5.16 -27.88 8.89
N LYS A 171 -5.60 -27.22 7.80
CA LYS A 171 -6.81 -26.40 7.78
C LYS A 171 -8.04 -27.23 8.18
N GLY A 172 -8.92 -26.58 8.92
CA GLY A 172 -10.17 -27.14 9.38
C GLY A 172 -11.02 -26.01 9.99
N PRO A 173 -12.06 -26.30 10.75
CA PRO A 173 -12.95 -25.29 11.33
C PRO A 173 -12.25 -24.25 12.23
N TRP A 174 -11.05 -24.56 12.71
CA TRP A 174 -10.23 -23.67 13.54
C TRP A 174 -9.57 -22.55 12.74
N TYR A 175 -9.29 -22.73 11.45
CA TYR A 175 -8.63 -21.74 10.61
C TYR A 175 -9.67 -21.00 9.77
N ARG A 176 -9.86 -19.73 10.05
CA ARG A 176 -10.95 -18.92 9.49
C ARG A 176 -10.42 -17.81 8.61
N ASP A 177 -10.50 -18.00 7.30
CA ASP A 177 -10.25 -16.98 6.30
C ASP A 177 -11.42 -15.99 6.28
N THR A 178 -11.17 -14.70 6.55
CA THR A 178 -12.24 -13.68 6.53
C THR A 178 -12.42 -13.05 5.15
N GLY A 179 -11.43 -13.15 4.26
CA GLY A 179 -11.43 -12.47 2.96
C GLY A 179 -11.46 -10.95 3.07
N SER A 180 -11.06 -10.38 4.20
CA SER A 180 -11.29 -8.97 4.53
C SER A 180 -10.05 -8.26 5.05
N GLY A 181 -10.12 -6.91 5.12
CA GLY A 181 -9.06 -6.08 5.69
C GLY A 181 -8.86 -6.31 7.20
N MET A 182 -7.81 -5.68 7.77
CA MET A 182 -7.41 -5.91 9.17
C MET A 182 -8.50 -5.54 10.17
N GLY A 183 -9.22 -4.43 9.96
CA GLY A 183 -10.29 -3.99 10.88
C GLY A 183 -11.39 -5.05 11.02
N PRO A 184 -12.05 -5.48 9.94
CA PRO A 184 -13.04 -6.54 9.98
C PRO A 184 -12.49 -7.88 10.53
N ALA A 185 -11.26 -8.26 10.17
CA ALA A 185 -10.64 -9.48 10.69
C ALA A 185 -10.45 -9.41 12.22
N LEU A 186 -10.00 -8.27 12.73
CA LEU A 186 -9.85 -8.05 14.18
C LEU A 186 -11.20 -8.07 14.90
N ASN A 187 -12.24 -7.44 14.33
CA ASN A 187 -13.59 -7.49 14.89
C ASN A 187 -14.13 -8.94 14.94
N THR A 188 -13.86 -9.73 13.90
CA THR A 188 -14.21 -11.15 13.88
C THR A 188 -13.50 -11.90 15.00
N ALA A 189 -12.19 -11.69 15.17
CA ALA A 189 -11.43 -12.33 16.24
C ALA A 189 -11.92 -11.91 17.64
N ALA A 190 -12.29 -10.64 17.81
CA ALA A 190 -12.76 -10.12 19.09
C ALA A 190 -14.17 -10.62 19.48
N SER A 191 -14.94 -11.16 18.53
CA SER A 191 -16.29 -11.69 18.75
C SER A 191 -16.32 -13.19 19.05
N MET A 192 -15.17 -13.85 19.10
CA MET A 192 -15.00 -15.28 19.39
C MET A 192 -14.51 -15.47 20.81
#